data_121e7e6c999173a6f6268aaf88ffdc3f
#
_entry.id   121e7e6c999173a6f6268aaf88ffdc3f
#
_cell.length_a   1.000
_cell.length_b   1.000
_cell.length_c   1.000
_cell.angle_alpha   90.00
_cell.angle_beta   90.00
_cell.angle_gamma   90.00
#
_symmetry.space_group_name_H-M   'P 1'
#
loop_
_entity.id
_entity.type
_entity.pdbx_description
1 polymer ?
#
loop_
_entity_poly.entity_id
_entity_poly.type
_entity_poly.pdbx_seq_one_letter_code
_entity_poly.pdbx_strand_id
1 'polypeptide(L)'
;MSDIIAAVSTGRLVSAIGIVRLSGEGCIPLAFSVFTPRGQATAKTVEDRKLILGALHDRQGRIIDEAMLTVSRAPHSYTGEDTAEFHCHGSPAVLSAALEALFAKGARQAGSGEFTKRAFLNGRMDLTQAEAVIDLIEAESAEAAANAAGQLGGAMGKKITPVYDRLTDVLAHFHAELDYPDEDIDPLVLSEVEAAVAHCAGK
;
A
#
# COMPACT_ATOMS: atom_id res chain seq x y z
N MET A 1 -0.97 11.70 -13.88
CA MET A 1 -1.08 12.14 -12.47
C MET A 1 -2.12 11.24 -11.82
N SER A 2 -1.77 10.56 -10.74
CA SER A 2 -2.77 9.82 -9.97
C SER A 2 -3.66 10.83 -9.24
N ASP A 3 -4.97 10.61 -9.26
CA ASP A 3 -5.92 11.42 -8.52
C ASP A 3 -5.79 11.18 -7.00
N ILE A 4 -6.16 12.17 -6.20
CA ILE A 4 -6.13 12.05 -4.74
C ILE A 4 -7.38 11.30 -4.28
N ILE A 5 -7.17 10.18 -3.59
CA ILE A 5 -8.25 9.41 -2.96
C ILE A 5 -8.29 9.63 -1.46
N ALA A 6 -9.49 9.56 -0.88
CA ALA A 6 -9.69 9.59 0.56
C ALA A 6 -10.78 8.61 1.00
N ALA A 7 -10.60 8.02 2.16
CA ALA A 7 -11.60 7.17 2.81
C ALA A 7 -11.40 7.10 4.33
N VAL A 8 -12.45 6.69 5.04
CA VAL A 8 -12.32 6.21 6.42
C VAL A 8 -11.67 4.84 6.38
N SER A 9 -10.54 4.68 7.09
CA SER A 9 -9.74 3.44 7.13
C SER A 9 -9.99 2.60 8.39
N THR A 10 -10.82 3.09 9.31
CA THR A 10 -11.29 2.35 10.50
C THR A 10 -12.72 1.86 10.31
N GLY A 11 -13.19 0.99 11.20
CA GLY A 11 -14.58 0.54 11.18
C GLY A 11 -15.59 1.70 11.21
N ARG A 12 -16.79 1.47 10.69
CA ARG A 12 -17.86 2.47 10.61
C ARG A 12 -18.65 2.65 11.92
N LEU A 13 -18.38 1.84 12.93
CA LEU A 13 -19.02 1.95 14.23
C LEU A 13 -18.38 3.09 15.05
N VAL A 14 -19.18 3.64 15.99
CA VAL A 14 -18.67 4.63 16.96
C VAL A 14 -17.48 4.03 17.72
N SER A 15 -16.37 4.73 17.73
CA SER A 15 -15.13 4.32 18.38
C SER A 15 -14.41 5.52 19.00
N ALA A 16 -13.42 5.27 19.85
CA ALA A 16 -12.62 6.36 20.41
C ALA A 16 -11.79 7.08 19.35
N ILE A 17 -11.30 6.35 18.35
CA ILE A 17 -10.45 6.89 17.27
C ILE A 17 -11.01 6.44 15.92
N GLY A 18 -11.11 7.37 14.99
CA GLY A 18 -11.37 7.12 13.57
C GLY A 18 -10.26 7.69 12.71
N ILE A 19 -9.88 6.99 11.66
CA ILE A 19 -8.81 7.40 10.75
C ILE A 19 -9.38 7.71 9.38
N VAL A 20 -9.11 8.91 8.88
CA VAL A 20 -9.34 9.30 7.48
C VAL A 20 -8.00 9.32 6.77
N ARG A 21 -7.85 8.48 5.76
CA ARG A 21 -6.62 8.34 4.97
C ARG A 21 -6.78 8.94 3.59
N LEU A 22 -5.71 9.61 3.12
CA LEU A 22 -5.55 10.10 1.76
C LEU A 22 -4.34 9.44 1.11
N SER A 23 -4.38 9.30 -0.21
CA SER A 23 -3.22 8.90 -1.03
C SER A 23 -3.29 9.56 -2.40
N GLY A 24 -2.13 9.90 -2.94
CA GLY A 24 -1.95 10.48 -4.27
C GLY A 24 -1.06 11.72 -4.27
N GLU A 25 -0.57 12.07 -5.43
CA GLU A 25 0.26 13.27 -5.61
C GLU A 25 -0.49 14.53 -5.18
N GLY A 26 0.10 15.34 -4.28
CA GLY A 26 -0.51 16.55 -3.74
C GLY A 26 -1.47 16.31 -2.57
N CYS A 27 -1.62 15.09 -2.05
CA CYS A 27 -2.51 14.82 -0.91
C CYS A 27 -2.05 15.52 0.38
N ILE A 28 -0.74 15.73 0.57
CA ILE A 28 -0.21 16.43 1.75
C ILE A 28 -0.64 17.91 1.78
N PRO A 29 -0.40 18.73 0.74
CA PRO A 29 -0.95 20.09 0.68
C PRO A 29 -2.47 20.13 0.81
N LEU A 30 -3.19 19.18 0.22
CA LEU A 30 -4.65 19.10 0.32
C LEU A 30 -5.07 18.83 1.77
N ALA A 31 -4.42 17.93 2.49
CA ALA A 31 -4.67 17.67 3.90
C ALA A 31 -4.49 18.95 4.75
N PHE A 32 -3.42 19.70 4.53
CA PHE A 32 -3.16 20.97 5.21
C PHE A 32 -4.18 22.07 4.85
N SER A 33 -4.91 21.97 3.74
CA SER A 33 -5.96 22.93 3.36
C SER A 33 -7.21 22.84 4.23
N VAL A 34 -7.38 21.73 4.98
CA VAL A 34 -8.49 21.51 5.92
C VAL A 34 -8.01 21.33 7.36
N PHE A 35 -6.73 21.54 7.61
CA PHE A 35 -6.11 21.32 8.93
C PHE A 35 -5.21 22.48 9.32
N THR A 36 -5.38 22.98 10.55
CA THR A 36 -4.52 24.02 11.12
C THR A 36 -3.72 23.43 12.28
N PRO A 37 -2.39 23.19 12.11
CA PRO A 37 -1.58 22.66 13.19
C PRO A 37 -1.46 23.65 14.36
N ARG A 38 -1.35 23.14 15.58
CA ARG A 38 -1.08 23.99 16.78
C ARG A 38 0.34 24.56 16.78
N GLY A 39 1.26 23.99 16.03
CA GLY A 39 2.64 24.42 15.89
C GLY A 39 2.90 25.12 14.56
N GLN A 40 4.19 25.27 14.21
CA GLN A 40 4.64 25.94 12.97
C GLN A 40 4.76 24.98 11.78
N ALA A 41 4.28 23.74 11.90
CA ALA A 41 4.36 22.77 10.81
C ALA A 41 3.52 23.23 9.60
N THR A 42 4.04 23.01 8.42
CA THR A 42 3.37 23.26 7.14
C THR A 42 3.47 22.00 6.28
N ALA A 43 2.74 21.96 5.16
CA ALA A 43 2.85 20.86 4.21
C ALA A 43 4.27 20.60 3.71
N LYS A 44 5.13 21.63 3.71
CA LYS A 44 6.54 21.54 3.27
C LYS A 44 7.50 21.13 4.39
N THR A 45 7.19 21.49 5.64
CA THR A 45 8.12 21.33 6.78
C THR A 45 7.72 20.22 7.73
N VAL A 46 6.53 19.62 7.57
CA VAL A 46 6.08 18.48 8.39
C VAL A 46 7.01 17.29 8.18
N GLU A 47 7.49 16.73 9.28
CA GLU A 47 8.32 15.53 9.28
C GLU A 47 7.48 14.29 8.94
N ASP A 48 8.05 13.39 8.15
CA ASP A 48 7.41 12.13 7.80
C ASP A 48 7.17 11.26 9.03
N ARG A 49 6.00 10.64 9.09
CA ARG A 49 5.61 9.67 10.12
C ARG A 49 5.59 10.24 11.54
N LYS A 50 5.53 11.58 11.66
CA LYS A 50 5.35 12.27 12.92
C LYS A 50 3.92 12.75 13.04
N LEU A 51 3.32 12.48 14.20
CA LEU A 51 2.00 12.99 14.52
C LEU A 51 2.09 14.46 14.97
N ILE A 52 1.28 15.32 14.37
CA ILE A 52 1.13 16.72 14.75
C ILE A 52 -0.32 16.99 15.16
N LEU A 53 -0.50 17.68 16.27
CA LEU A 53 -1.82 18.06 16.78
C LEU A 53 -2.31 19.33 16.11
N GLY A 54 -3.60 19.43 15.79
CA GLY A 54 -4.20 20.61 15.19
C GLY A 54 -5.73 20.55 15.12
N ALA A 55 -6.30 21.62 14.62
CA ALA A 55 -7.74 21.74 14.39
C ALA A 55 -8.07 21.24 12.97
N LEU A 56 -9.03 20.34 12.87
CA LEU A 56 -9.61 19.87 11.62
C LEU A 56 -10.87 20.69 11.31
N HIS A 57 -11.02 21.12 10.07
CA HIS A 57 -12.10 22.02 9.65
C HIS A 57 -13.03 21.34 8.66
N ASP A 58 -14.32 21.70 8.72
CA ASP A 58 -15.30 21.33 7.68
C ASP A 58 -15.13 22.19 6.42
N ARG A 59 -15.96 21.91 5.41
CA ARG A 59 -15.93 22.68 4.14
C ARG A 59 -16.28 24.15 4.30
N GLN A 60 -16.91 24.57 5.41
CA GLN A 60 -17.22 25.97 5.76
C GLN A 60 -16.12 26.63 6.61
N GLY A 61 -15.06 25.91 6.97
CA GLY A 61 -13.95 26.39 7.80
C GLY A 61 -14.24 26.36 9.32
N ARG A 62 -15.31 25.70 9.75
CA ARG A 62 -15.62 25.53 11.19
C ARG A 62 -14.82 24.36 11.74
N ILE A 63 -14.31 24.49 12.94
CA ILE A 63 -13.61 23.40 13.63
C ILE A 63 -14.62 22.27 13.91
N ILE A 64 -14.31 21.07 13.44
CA ILE A 64 -15.11 19.85 13.66
C ILE A 64 -14.44 18.87 14.61
N ASP A 65 -13.11 18.96 14.76
CA ASP A 65 -12.37 18.11 15.69
C ASP A 65 -11.00 18.73 16.02
N GLU A 66 -10.43 18.31 17.13
CA GLU A 66 -9.02 18.44 17.43
C GLU A 66 -8.34 17.11 17.13
N ALA A 67 -7.70 17.02 15.97
CA ALA A 67 -7.18 15.78 15.40
C ALA A 67 -5.65 15.77 15.38
N MET A 68 -5.08 14.58 15.20
CA MET A 68 -3.67 14.44 14.83
C MET A 68 -3.54 14.16 13.34
N LEU A 69 -2.56 14.78 12.69
CA LEU A 69 -2.20 14.52 11.29
C LEU A 69 -0.82 13.88 11.24
N THR A 70 -0.67 12.85 10.44
CA THR A 70 0.62 12.31 10.02
C THR A 70 0.69 12.23 8.50
N VAL A 71 1.90 12.34 7.95
CA VAL A 71 2.16 12.24 6.51
C VAL A 71 3.27 11.23 6.25
N SER A 72 3.25 10.63 5.07
CA SER A 72 4.39 9.84 4.57
C SER A 72 4.59 10.18 3.09
N ARG A 73 5.83 10.44 2.69
CA ARG A 73 6.16 10.80 1.30
C ARG A 73 6.56 9.57 0.50
N ALA A 74 6.26 9.63 -0.78
CA ALA A 74 6.69 8.64 -1.75
C ALA A 74 8.23 8.50 -1.74
N PRO A 75 8.78 7.31 -1.96
CA PRO A 75 8.09 6.03 -2.11
C PRO A 75 7.82 5.31 -0.77
N HIS A 76 8.14 5.92 0.38
CA HIS A 76 8.18 5.28 1.70
C HIS A 76 6.83 5.36 2.45
N SER A 77 5.73 5.09 1.76
CA SER A 77 4.36 5.02 2.29
C SER A 77 3.74 3.64 2.05
N TYR A 78 2.51 3.43 2.53
CA TYR A 78 1.76 2.20 2.28
C TYR A 78 1.49 1.99 0.78
N THR A 79 1.02 3.03 0.10
CA THR A 79 0.66 2.97 -1.33
C THR A 79 1.84 3.21 -2.28
N GLY A 80 3.01 3.63 -1.76
CA GLY A 80 4.13 4.10 -2.60
C GLY A 80 3.95 5.53 -3.13
N GLU A 81 2.79 6.15 -2.90
CA GLU A 81 2.49 7.55 -3.18
C GLU A 81 2.63 8.41 -1.91
N ASP A 82 2.49 9.74 -2.01
CA ASP A 82 2.28 10.56 -0.83
C ASP A 82 1.00 10.14 -0.12
N THR A 83 1.03 10.06 1.21
CA THR A 83 -0.13 9.75 2.03
C THR A 83 -0.25 10.73 3.19
N ALA A 84 -1.50 10.95 3.64
CA ALA A 84 -1.81 11.68 4.85
C ALA A 84 -2.91 10.95 5.63
N GLU A 85 -2.82 10.96 6.96
CA GLU A 85 -3.82 10.35 7.83
C GLU A 85 -4.21 11.29 8.94
N PHE A 86 -5.52 11.53 9.07
CA PHE A 86 -6.11 12.22 10.20
C PHE A 86 -6.59 11.19 11.23
N HIS A 87 -6.06 11.26 12.42
CA HIS A 87 -6.55 10.52 13.58
C HIS A 87 -7.53 11.41 14.33
N CYS A 88 -8.80 11.18 14.10
CA CYS A 88 -9.93 11.93 14.65
C CYS A 88 -10.59 11.18 15.79
N HIS A 89 -11.49 11.84 16.52
CA HIS A 89 -12.46 11.11 17.31
C HIS A 89 -13.38 10.30 16.40
N GLY A 90 -13.67 9.05 16.76
CA GLY A 90 -14.38 8.07 15.92
C GLY A 90 -15.89 8.29 15.83
N SER A 91 -16.34 9.54 15.76
CA SER A 91 -17.72 9.89 15.48
C SER A 91 -18.01 9.81 13.98
N PRO A 92 -19.02 9.06 13.52
CA PRO A 92 -19.42 9.05 12.12
C PRO A 92 -19.68 10.44 11.53
N ALA A 93 -20.21 11.36 12.33
CA ALA A 93 -20.48 12.74 11.90
C ALA A 93 -19.17 13.51 11.64
N VAL A 94 -18.16 13.36 12.51
CA VAL A 94 -16.84 13.99 12.35
C VAL A 94 -16.14 13.41 11.12
N LEU A 95 -16.11 12.08 10.96
CA LEU A 95 -15.46 11.41 9.85
C LEU A 95 -16.11 11.75 8.49
N SER A 96 -17.45 11.85 8.46
CA SER A 96 -18.17 12.27 7.25
C SER A 96 -17.87 13.73 6.91
N ALA A 97 -17.88 14.64 7.88
CA ALA A 97 -17.59 16.06 7.66
C ALA A 97 -16.12 16.25 7.19
N ALA A 98 -15.18 15.47 7.72
CA ALA A 98 -13.79 15.47 7.28
C ALA A 98 -13.66 15.03 5.81
N LEU A 99 -14.33 13.93 5.42
CA LEU A 99 -14.35 13.48 4.03
C LEU A 99 -14.98 14.52 3.09
N GLU A 100 -16.12 15.10 3.47
CA GLU A 100 -16.77 16.15 2.68
C GLU A 100 -15.86 17.37 2.47
N ALA A 101 -15.10 17.77 3.49
CA ALA A 101 -14.14 18.86 3.40
C ALA A 101 -13.01 18.53 2.41
N LEU A 102 -12.48 17.30 2.46
CA LEU A 102 -11.44 16.82 1.54
C LEU A 102 -11.95 16.71 0.10
N PHE A 103 -13.18 16.22 -0.10
CA PHE A 103 -13.79 16.13 -1.43
C PHE A 103 -14.04 17.53 -2.03
N ALA A 104 -14.45 18.50 -1.22
CA ALA A 104 -14.58 19.89 -1.66
C ALA A 104 -13.23 20.51 -2.09
N LYS A 105 -12.11 19.95 -1.68
CA LYS A 105 -10.75 20.37 -2.04
C LYS A 105 -10.15 19.56 -3.20
N GLY A 106 -10.89 18.63 -3.77
CA GLY A 106 -10.49 17.89 -4.97
C GLY A 106 -10.06 16.44 -4.75
N ALA A 107 -10.15 15.90 -3.52
CA ALA A 107 -10.07 14.47 -3.33
C ALA A 107 -11.35 13.78 -3.82
N ARG A 108 -11.27 12.51 -4.20
CA ARG A 108 -12.45 11.67 -4.43
C ARG A 108 -12.52 10.53 -3.43
N GLN A 109 -13.69 9.94 -3.30
CA GLN A 109 -13.87 8.72 -2.52
C GLN A 109 -13.00 7.59 -3.08
N ALA A 110 -12.23 6.92 -2.22
CA ALA A 110 -11.54 5.69 -2.57
C ALA A 110 -12.53 4.54 -2.81
N GLY A 111 -12.27 3.75 -3.83
CA GLY A 111 -12.96 2.48 -4.04
C GLY A 111 -12.57 1.43 -3.00
N SER A 112 -13.33 0.31 -2.97
CA SER A 112 -12.99 -0.82 -2.09
C SER A 112 -11.60 -1.35 -2.44
N GLY A 113 -10.74 -1.53 -1.43
CA GLY A 113 -9.37 -2.04 -1.60
C GLY A 113 -8.43 -1.13 -2.40
N GLU A 114 -8.82 0.11 -2.76
CA GLU A 114 -8.04 0.95 -3.68
C GLU A 114 -6.65 1.32 -3.13
N PHE A 115 -6.48 1.53 -1.85
CA PHE A 115 -5.15 1.77 -1.26
C PHE A 115 -4.22 0.56 -1.46
N THR A 116 -4.70 -0.65 -1.24
CA THR A 116 -3.94 -1.89 -1.46
C THR A 116 -3.66 -2.11 -2.94
N LYS A 117 -4.64 -1.83 -3.81
CA LYS A 117 -4.46 -1.87 -5.27
C LYS A 117 -3.33 -0.93 -5.72
N ARG A 118 -3.28 0.30 -5.20
CA ARG A 118 -2.20 1.26 -5.51
C ARG A 118 -0.85 0.77 -4.98
N ALA A 119 -0.82 0.21 -3.78
CA ALA A 119 0.39 -0.39 -3.22
C ALA A 119 0.94 -1.50 -4.13
N PHE A 120 0.09 -2.38 -4.64
CA PHE A 120 0.46 -3.42 -5.60
C PHE A 120 0.96 -2.82 -6.93
N LEU A 121 0.23 -1.88 -7.53
CA LEU A 121 0.61 -1.25 -8.80
C LEU A 121 1.92 -0.46 -8.71
N ASN A 122 2.24 0.09 -7.54
CA ASN A 122 3.48 0.82 -7.25
C ASN A 122 4.61 -0.10 -6.75
N GLY A 123 4.46 -1.42 -6.82
CA GLY A 123 5.50 -2.40 -6.46
C GLY A 123 5.82 -2.46 -4.97
N ARG A 124 4.91 -1.98 -4.08
CA ARG A 124 5.08 -2.06 -2.62
C ARG A 124 4.81 -3.45 -2.07
N MET A 125 4.04 -4.22 -2.77
CA MET A 125 3.70 -5.61 -2.45
C MET A 125 3.40 -6.38 -3.73
N ASP A 126 3.55 -7.69 -3.69
CA ASP A 126 3.11 -8.58 -4.77
C ASP A 126 1.61 -8.91 -4.65
N LEU A 127 1.08 -9.66 -5.63
CA LEU A 127 -0.34 -9.99 -5.67
C LEU A 127 -0.75 -10.85 -4.47
N THR A 128 0.09 -11.81 -4.08
CA THR A 128 -0.21 -12.71 -2.94
C THR A 128 -0.24 -11.95 -1.62
N GLN A 129 0.63 -10.95 -1.47
CA GLN A 129 0.62 -10.04 -0.33
C GLN A 129 -0.63 -9.14 -0.33
N ALA A 130 -1.05 -8.66 -1.50
CA ALA A 130 -2.25 -7.83 -1.62
C ALA A 130 -3.53 -8.62 -1.26
N GLU A 131 -3.63 -9.89 -1.65
CA GLU A 131 -4.70 -10.80 -1.26
C GLU A 131 -4.67 -11.08 0.25
N ALA A 132 -3.50 -11.33 0.82
CA ALA A 132 -3.33 -11.58 2.25
C ALA A 132 -3.77 -10.41 3.14
N VAL A 133 -3.83 -9.16 2.64
CA VAL A 133 -4.38 -8.02 3.40
C VAL A 133 -5.86 -8.25 3.75
N ILE A 134 -6.67 -8.74 2.80
CA ILE A 134 -8.09 -9.03 3.04
C ILE A 134 -8.22 -10.21 3.99
N ASP A 135 -7.48 -11.30 3.76
CA ASP A 135 -7.50 -12.47 4.62
C ASP A 135 -7.15 -12.12 6.08
N LEU A 136 -6.18 -11.20 6.27
CA LEU A 136 -5.79 -10.75 7.61
C LEU A 136 -6.89 -9.91 8.28
N ILE A 137 -7.59 -9.05 7.52
CA ILE A 137 -8.68 -8.21 8.04
C ILE A 137 -9.90 -9.06 8.41
N GLU A 138 -10.18 -10.12 7.64
CA GLU A 138 -11.34 -10.99 7.80
C GLU A 138 -11.06 -12.22 8.68
N ALA A 139 -9.83 -12.36 9.21
CA ALA A 139 -9.45 -13.49 10.03
C ALA A 139 -10.28 -13.57 11.32
N GLU A 140 -10.99 -14.68 11.52
CA GLU A 140 -11.82 -14.93 12.70
C GLU A 140 -11.09 -15.70 13.81
N SER A 141 -9.87 -16.19 13.55
CA SER A 141 -9.06 -16.91 14.52
C SER A 141 -7.61 -16.42 14.52
N ALA A 142 -6.90 -16.61 15.64
CA ALA A 142 -5.49 -16.27 15.76
C ALA A 142 -4.62 -17.06 14.77
N GLU A 143 -5.00 -18.30 14.45
CA GLU A 143 -4.28 -19.13 13.49
C GLU A 143 -4.46 -18.60 12.05
N ALA A 144 -5.69 -18.25 11.67
CA ALA A 144 -5.97 -17.62 10.36
C ALA A 144 -5.20 -16.28 10.22
N ALA A 145 -5.22 -15.44 11.26
CA ALA A 145 -4.47 -14.18 11.27
C ALA A 145 -2.95 -14.41 11.14
N ALA A 146 -2.39 -15.41 11.84
CA ALA A 146 -0.96 -15.74 11.75
C ALA A 146 -0.57 -16.23 10.34
N ASN A 147 -1.42 -17.04 9.70
CA ASN A 147 -1.20 -17.51 8.34
C ASN A 147 -1.25 -16.36 7.33
N ALA A 148 -2.26 -15.51 7.40
CA ALA A 148 -2.37 -14.33 6.54
C ALA A 148 -1.20 -13.34 6.76
N ALA A 149 -0.79 -13.11 8.00
CA ALA A 149 0.38 -12.30 8.32
C ALA A 149 1.69 -12.88 7.74
N GLY A 150 1.84 -14.21 7.75
CA GLY A 150 2.96 -14.90 7.11
C GLY A 150 2.99 -14.68 5.58
N GLN A 151 1.84 -14.76 4.92
CA GLN A 151 1.71 -14.46 3.48
C GLN A 151 1.98 -12.99 3.18
N LEU A 152 1.44 -12.06 3.97
CA LEU A 152 1.73 -10.63 3.87
C LEU A 152 3.23 -10.33 4.04
N GLY A 153 3.94 -11.11 4.86
CA GLY A 153 5.40 -11.07 5.00
C GLY A 153 6.19 -11.62 3.80
N GLY A 154 5.51 -12.02 2.72
CA GLY A 154 6.12 -12.50 1.47
C GLY A 154 6.60 -13.96 1.55
N ALA A 155 6.04 -14.78 2.43
CA ALA A 155 6.44 -16.20 2.58
C ALA A 155 6.25 -17.00 1.28
N MET A 156 5.16 -16.73 0.55
CA MET A 156 4.87 -17.38 -0.74
C MET A 156 5.86 -16.93 -1.82
N GLY A 157 6.10 -15.62 -1.95
CA GLY A 157 7.06 -15.06 -2.92
C GLY A 157 8.46 -15.64 -2.73
N LYS A 158 8.92 -15.76 -1.48
CA LYS A 158 10.24 -16.36 -1.17
C LYS A 158 10.37 -17.81 -1.61
N LYS A 159 9.27 -18.54 -1.73
CA LYS A 159 9.25 -19.92 -2.24
C LYS A 159 9.14 -19.99 -3.76
N ILE A 160 8.36 -19.10 -4.37
CA ILE A 160 8.07 -19.12 -5.81
C ILE A 160 9.21 -18.49 -6.61
N THR A 161 9.79 -17.36 -6.15
CA THR A 161 10.82 -16.64 -6.88
C THR A 161 12.01 -17.53 -7.28
N PRO A 162 12.59 -18.35 -6.40
CA PRO A 162 13.71 -19.22 -6.80
C PRO A 162 13.33 -20.27 -7.85
N VAL A 163 12.08 -20.71 -7.85
CA VAL A 163 11.55 -21.64 -8.87
C VAL A 163 11.42 -20.91 -10.21
N TYR A 164 10.82 -19.73 -10.20
CA TYR A 164 10.67 -18.89 -11.39
C TYR A 164 12.04 -18.52 -12.00
N ASP A 165 12.98 -18.04 -11.19
CA ASP A 165 14.32 -17.66 -11.64
C ASP A 165 15.03 -18.86 -12.30
N ARG A 166 14.99 -20.04 -11.65
CA ARG A 166 15.63 -21.24 -12.19
C ARG A 166 15.04 -21.68 -13.52
N LEU A 167 13.72 -21.65 -13.67
CA LEU A 167 13.06 -21.98 -14.94
C LEU A 167 13.33 -20.94 -16.02
N THR A 168 13.42 -19.67 -15.65
CA THR A 168 13.77 -18.58 -16.57
C THR A 168 15.22 -18.72 -17.08
N ASP A 169 16.17 -19.09 -16.20
CA ASP A 169 17.55 -19.34 -16.57
C ASP A 169 17.66 -20.48 -17.60
N VAL A 170 16.96 -21.59 -17.39
CA VAL A 170 16.91 -22.71 -18.32
C VAL A 170 16.33 -22.29 -19.68
N LEU A 171 15.23 -21.52 -19.65
CA LEU A 171 14.60 -21.02 -20.87
C LEU A 171 15.50 -20.03 -21.63
N ALA A 172 16.17 -19.13 -20.90
CA ALA A 172 17.11 -18.18 -21.49
C ALA A 172 18.29 -18.87 -22.16
N HIS A 173 18.84 -19.92 -21.52
CA HIS A 173 19.91 -20.73 -22.10
C HIS A 173 19.45 -21.45 -23.40
N PHE A 174 18.24 -22.05 -23.35
CA PHE A 174 17.66 -22.69 -24.52
C PHE A 174 17.47 -21.72 -25.69
N HIS A 175 16.98 -20.51 -25.45
CA HIS A 175 16.84 -19.48 -26.46
C HIS A 175 18.18 -19.00 -26.99
N ALA A 176 19.19 -18.84 -26.14
CA ALA A 176 20.52 -18.43 -26.57
C ALA A 176 21.15 -19.45 -27.52
N GLU A 177 21.05 -20.75 -27.22
CA GLU A 177 21.55 -21.84 -28.10
C GLU A 177 20.80 -21.88 -29.45
N LEU A 178 19.48 -21.61 -29.44
CA LEU A 178 18.66 -21.63 -30.64
C LEU A 178 18.91 -20.41 -31.55
N ASP A 179 19.03 -19.22 -30.94
CA ASP A 179 19.11 -17.95 -31.67
C ASP A 179 20.54 -17.64 -32.16
N TYR A 180 21.57 -18.23 -31.52
CA TYR A 180 22.97 -17.98 -31.80
C TYR A 180 23.78 -19.29 -32.02
N PRO A 181 23.41 -20.12 -33.01
CA PRO A 181 24.01 -21.44 -33.23
C PRO A 181 25.50 -21.40 -33.63
N ASP A 182 26.01 -20.23 -34.07
CA ASP A 182 27.40 -20.02 -34.48
C ASP A 182 28.28 -19.45 -33.35
N GLU A 183 27.71 -19.19 -32.17
CA GLU A 183 28.46 -18.74 -31.01
C GLU A 183 28.85 -19.91 -30.10
N ASP A 184 29.98 -19.77 -29.39
CA ASP A 184 30.56 -20.80 -28.51
C ASP A 184 29.76 -20.84 -27.17
N ILE A 185 28.46 -21.19 -27.26
CA ILE A 185 27.56 -21.35 -26.10
C ILE A 185 27.57 -22.81 -25.70
N ASP A 186 27.81 -23.10 -24.42
CA ASP A 186 27.75 -24.47 -23.91
C ASP A 186 26.35 -25.06 -24.18
N PRO A 187 26.26 -26.23 -24.82
CA PRO A 187 24.95 -26.80 -25.20
C PRO A 187 24.14 -27.17 -23.94
N LEU A 188 22.85 -26.86 -23.97
CA LEU A 188 21.93 -27.22 -22.90
C LEU A 188 21.73 -28.73 -22.83
N VAL A 189 22.20 -29.33 -21.74
CA VAL A 189 22.13 -30.81 -21.58
C VAL A 189 20.78 -31.17 -20.94
N LEU A 190 20.09 -32.15 -21.51
CA LEU A 190 18.77 -32.61 -21.05
C LEU A 190 18.75 -32.96 -19.54
N SER A 191 19.85 -33.53 -19.04
CA SER A 191 19.98 -33.82 -17.59
C SER A 191 19.97 -32.59 -16.69
N GLU A 192 20.44 -31.43 -17.18
CA GLU A 192 20.39 -30.16 -16.43
C GLU A 192 18.96 -29.61 -16.38
N VAL A 193 18.22 -29.73 -17.49
CA VAL A 193 16.79 -29.39 -17.54
C VAL A 193 15.98 -30.27 -16.59
N GLU A 194 16.21 -31.61 -16.66
CA GLU A 194 15.55 -32.57 -15.76
C GLU A 194 15.88 -32.28 -14.29
N ALA A 195 17.14 -31.99 -13.95
CA ALA A 195 17.55 -31.64 -12.59
C ALA A 195 16.90 -30.33 -12.13
N ALA A 196 16.81 -29.31 -13.01
CA ALA A 196 16.16 -28.03 -12.68
C ALA A 196 14.66 -28.24 -12.40
N VAL A 197 13.95 -28.97 -13.26
CA VAL A 197 12.51 -29.25 -13.10
C VAL A 197 12.27 -30.10 -11.85
N ALA A 198 13.06 -31.13 -11.59
CA ALA A 198 12.95 -31.97 -10.40
C ALA A 198 13.19 -31.18 -9.11
N HIS A 199 14.17 -30.25 -9.11
CA HIS A 199 14.39 -29.36 -7.98
C HIS A 199 13.22 -28.43 -7.72
N CYS A 200 12.58 -27.90 -8.79
CA CYS A 200 11.40 -27.04 -8.69
C CYS A 200 10.17 -27.79 -8.19
N ALA A 201 9.98 -29.06 -8.61
CA ALA A 201 8.83 -29.88 -8.21
C ALA A 201 8.89 -30.36 -6.75
N GLY A 202 10.06 -30.31 -6.11
CA GLY A 202 10.26 -30.72 -4.70
C GLY A 202 10.15 -29.59 -3.68
N LYS A 203 9.84 -28.36 -4.12
CA LYS A 203 9.67 -27.18 -3.26
C LYS A 203 8.23 -26.76 -3.11
#